data_c6ad1ad865588ea113d6016badb66cbd
#
_entry.id   c6ad1ad865588ea113d6016badb66cbd
#
_cell.length_a   1.000
_cell.length_b   1.000
_cell.length_c   1.000
_cell.angle_alpha   90.00
_cell.angle_beta   90.00
_cell.angle_gamma   90.00
#
_symmetry.space_group_name_H-M   'P 1'
#
loop_
_entity.id
_entity.type
_entity.pdbx_description
1 polymer ?
#
loop_
_entity_poly.entity_id
_entity_poly.type
_entity_poly.pdbx_seq_one_letter_code
_entity_poly.pdbx_strand_id
1 'polypeptide(L)'
;KIFALNEHIDRLFNSAGLLDIKVPVTKAELADLLQEMVNKMDTGNLFVYYQVTRGTGMRNHVFPEGKANLWIMLKPAEIADGTKPIKLITAEDTRFFHCNIKTLNLIPSVMAAEKAKRAGAEECVFYRPGKRVTECAHSNCHIIKDGKLITAPTDNLILPGIVRAHLIKA
;
A
#
# COMPACT_ATOMS: atom_id res chain seq x y z
N LYS A 1 -7.03 18.13 -5.18
CA LYS A 1 -5.73 18.04 -4.45
C LYS A 1 -5.46 16.56 -4.10
N ILE A 2 -4.26 16.07 -4.40
CA ILE A 2 -3.86 14.70 -4.05
C ILE A 2 -3.42 14.67 -2.58
N PHE A 3 -3.99 13.75 -1.81
CA PHE A 3 -3.65 13.57 -0.39
C PHE A 3 -2.22 13.01 -0.24
N ALA A 4 -1.41 13.65 0.59
CA ALA A 4 -0.05 13.21 0.94
C ALA A 4 0.81 12.81 -0.29
N LEU A 5 0.75 13.62 -1.36
CA LEU A 5 1.39 13.32 -2.65
C LEU A 5 2.88 13.00 -2.50
N ASN A 6 3.61 13.88 -1.81
CA ASN A 6 5.06 13.75 -1.67
C ASN A 6 5.44 12.50 -0.86
N GLU A 7 4.74 12.23 0.23
CA GLU A 7 4.98 11.05 1.08
C GLU A 7 4.71 9.74 0.32
N HIS A 8 3.69 9.72 -0.53
CA HIS A 8 3.42 8.56 -1.39
C HIS A 8 4.50 8.37 -2.45
N ILE A 9 4.98 9.44 -3.07
CA ILE A 9 6.09 9.43 -4.03
C ILE A 9 7.39 8.97 -3.35
N ASP A 10 7.71 9.53 -2.18
CA ASP A 10 8.88 9.14 -1.40
C ASP A 10 8.88 7.65 -1.07
N ARG A 11 7.73 7.10 -0.67
CA ARG A 11 7.61 5.67 -0.42
C ARG A 11 7.76 4.83 -1.69
N LEU A 12 7.27 5.28 -2.86
CA LEU A 12 7.51 4.59 -4.13
C LEU A 12 9.01 4.52 -4.42
N PHE A 13 9.70 5.66 -4.36
CA PHE A 13 11.14 5.73 -4.65
C PHE A 13 11.96 4.90 -3.65
N ASN A 14 11.60 4.93 -2.37
CA ASN A 14 12.24 4.07 -1.36
C ASN A 14 12.03 2.59 -1.66
N SER A 15 10.80 2.17 -1.95
CA SER A 15 10.49 0.77 -2.28
C SER A 15 11.19 0.31 -3.56
N ALA A 16 11.22 1.16 -4.59
CA ALA A 16 11.92 0.89 -5.83
C ALA A 16 13.45 0.76 -5.62
N GLY A 17 14.03 1.65 -4.82
CA GLY A 17 15.46 1.62 -4.49
C GLY A 17 15.87 0.36 -3.72
N LEU A 18 15.04 -0.12 -2.78
CA LEU A 18 15.26 -1.38 -2.06
C LEU A 18 15.22 -2.62 -2.98
N LEU A 19 14.69 -2.48 -4.17
CA LEU A 19 14.62 -3.51 -5.20
C LEU A 19 15.53 -3.23 -6.40
N ASP A 20 16.44 -2.25 -6.32
CA ASP A 20 17.29 -1.80 -7.43
C ASP A 20 16.50 -1.47 -8.72
N ILE A 21 15.32 -0.87 -8.58
CA ILE A 21 14.54 -0.37 -9.71
C ILE A 21 14.78 1.13 -9.85
N LYS A 22 15.39 1.54 -10.96
CA LYS A 22 15.55 2.96 -11.30
C LYS A 22 14.23 3.49 -11.84
N VAL A 23 13.55 4.33 -11.05
CA VAL A 23 12.32 5.00 -11.48
C VAL A 23 12.66 5.88 -12.71
N PRO A 24 11.89 5.81 -13.81
CA PRO A 24 12.28 6.46 -15.08
C PRO A 24 12.04 7.97 -15.12
N VAL A 25 11.56 8.55 -14.03
CA VAL A 25 11.31 9.98 -13.84
C VAL A 25 11.82 10.41 -12.47
N THR A 26 12.03 11.70 -12.25
CA THR A 26 12.33 12.28 -10.95
C THR A 26 11.05 12.37 -10.09
N LYS A 27 11.22 12.60 -8.79
CA LYS A 27 10.09 12.81 -7.88
C LYS A 27 9.24 14.02 -8.28
N ALA A 28 9.88 15.11 -8.73
CA ALA A 28 9.20 16.32 -9.16
C ALA A 28 8.39 16.07 -10.44
N GLU A 29 8.99 15.45 -11.46
CA GLU A 29 8.31 15.09 -12.70
C GLU A 29 7.12 14.15 -12.44
N LEU A 30 7.24 13.19 -11.51
CA LEU A 30 6.12 12.31 -11.15
C LEU A 30 5.00 13.10 -10.46
N ALA A 31 5.33 14.03 -9.57
CA ALA A 31 4.33 14.88 -8.89
C ALA A 31 3.56 15.74 -9.90
N ASP A 32 4.27 16.39 -10.82
CA ASP A 32 3.69 17.22 -11.87
C ASP A 32 2.78 16.41 -12.80
N LEU A 33 3.25 15.24 -13.24
CA LEU A 33 2.50 14.33 -14.10
C LEU A 33 1.20 13.85 -13.41
N LEU A 34 1.27 13.44 -12.14
CA LEU A 34 0.08 13.02 -11.40
C LEU A 34 -0.91 14.16 -11.22
N GLN A 35 -0.43 15.38 -10.92
CA GLN A 35 -1.29 16.54 -10.78
C GLN A 35 -1.93 16.95 -12.12
N GLU A 36 -1.18 16.91 -13.22
CA GLU A 36 -1.70 17.17 -14.57
C GLU A 36 -2.80 16.17 -14.93
N MET A 37 -2.56 14.86 -14.69
CA MET A 37 -3.56 13.83 -14.98
C MET A 37 -4.83 14.01 -14.15
N VAL A 38 -4.71 14.32 -12.85
CA VAL A 38 -5.85 14.59 -11.97
C VAL A 38 -6.65 15.81 -12.45
N ASN A 39 -5.98 16.88 -12.91
CA ASN A 39 -6.63 18.08 -13.40
C ASN A 39 -7.42 17.86 -14.71
N LYS A 40 -7.08 16.82 -15.48
CA LYS A 40 -7.80 16.42 -16.71
C LYS A 40 -9.05 15.59 -16.43
N MET A 41 -9.25 15.13 -15.20
CA MET A 41 -10.43 14.34 -14.81
C MET A 41 -11.55 15.27 -14.36
N ASP A 42 -12.65 15.25 -15.07
CA ASP A 42 -13.88 15.99 -14.70
C ASP A 42 -14.75 15.13 -13.77
N THR A 43 -14.26 14.93 -12.54
CA THR A 43 -14.96 14.14 -11.53
C THR A 43 -14.50 14.55 -10.12
N GLY A 44 -15.29 14.22 -9.10
CA GLY A 44 -15.01 14.59 -7.71
C GLY A 44 -13.81 13.87 -7.11
N ASN A 45 -14.05 12.77 -6.38
CA ASN A 45 -12.98 12.00 -5.76
C ASN A 45 -12.38 10.98 -6.73
N LEU A 46 -11.06 10.86 -6.67
CA LEU A 46 -10.29 9.96 -7.54
C LEU A 46 -9.43 8.99 -6.74
N PHE A 47 -9.41 7.75 -7.18
CA PHE A 47 -8.36 6.80 -6.84
C PHE A 47 -7.21 6.98 -7.82
N VAL A 48 -6.04 7.37 -7.31
CA VAL A 48 -4.81 7.53 -8.08
C VAL A 48 -3.91 6.33 -7.79
N TYR A 49 -3.65 5.53 -8.80
CA TYR A 49 -2.76 4.38 -8.71
C TYR A 49 -1.57 4.57 -9.64
N TYR A 50 -0.39 4.24 -9.15
CA TYR A 50 0.81 4.19 -9.97
C TYR A 50 1.77 3.11 -9.46
N GLN A 51 2.51 2.53 -10.39
CA GLN A 51 3.52 1.53 -10.12
C GLN A 51 4.71 1.67 -11.04
N VAL A 52 5.84 1.16 -10.61
CA VAL A 52 7.03 0.99 -11.44
C VAL A 52 7.39 -0.48 -11.48
N THR A 53 7.74 -0.96 -12.67
CA THR A 53 8.27 -2.32 -12.87
C THR A 53 9.71 -2.23 -13.34
N ARG A 54 10.44 -3.34 -13.21
CA ARG A 54 11.85 -3.41 -13.63
C ARG A 54 12.03 -3.32 -15.15
N GLY A 55 10.96 -3.36 -15.92
CA GLY A 55 10.98 -3.32 -17.38
C GLY A 55 10.41 -4.60 -17.99
N THR A 56 10.60 -4.76 -19.30
CA THR A 56 10.15 -5.90 -20.07
C THR A 56 11.36 -6.72 -20.52
N GLY A 57 11.29 -8.04 -20.38
CA GLY A 57 12.37 -8.94 -20.79
C GLY A 57 11.92 -10.39 -20.80
N MET A 58 12.77 -11.29 -21.27
CA MET A 58 12.54 -12.72 -21.20
C MET A 58 12.49 -13.18 -19.75
N ARG A 59 11.64 -14.17 -19.46
CA ARG A 59 11.51 -14.74 -18.12
C ARG A 59 12.83 -15.34 -17.63
N ASN A 60 13.41 -14.73 -16.61
CA ASN A 60 14.61 -15.21 -15.95
C ASN A 60 14.56 -14.78 -14.46
N HIS A 61 15.47 -15.30 -13.62
CA HIS A 61 15.62 -14.91 -12.21
C HIS A 61 16.58 -13.72 -12.03
N VAL A 62 17.38 -13.41 -13.03
CA VAL A 62 18.21 -12.20 -13.06
C VAL A 62 17.42 -11.01 -13.61
N PHE A 63 17.91 -9.81 -13.35
CA PHE A 63 17.25 -8.59 -13.82
C PHE A 63 17.32 -8.50 -15.35
N PRO A 64 16.20 -8.14 -16.01
CA PRO A 64 16.23 -7.88 -17.43
C PRO A 64 17.07 -6.61 -17.71
N GLU A 65 17.71 -6.58 -18.85
CA GLU A 65 18.31 -5.37 -19.39
C GLU A 65 17.21 -4.43 -19.87
N GLY A 66 17.40 -3.11 -19.70
CA GLY A 66 16.47 -2.11 -20.19
C GLY A 66 15.97 -1.12 -19.13
N LYS A 67 14.99 -0.33 -19.53
CA LYS A 67 14.41 0.72 -18.67
C LYS A 67 13.21 0.21 -17.90
N ALA A 68 13.04 0.70 -16.69
CA ALA A 68 11.83 0.47 -15.91
C ALA A 68 10.59 1.08 -16.60
N ASN A 69 9.43 0.46 -16.41
CA ASN A 69 8.16 0.98 -16.90
C ASN A 69 7.41 1.65 -15.74
N LEU A 70 6.98 2.89 -15.94
CA LEU A 70 6.02 3.58 -15.06
C LEU A 70 4.62 3.41 -15.63
N TRP A 71 3.67 3.02 -14.81
CA TRP A 71 2.27 2.90 -15.15
C TRP A 71 1.40 3.68 -14.17
N ILE A 72 0.43 4.44 -14.68
CA ILE A 72 -0.45 5.29 -13.90
C ILE A 72 -1.89 5.04 -14.33
N MET A 73 -2.80 4.95 -13.37
CA MET A 73 -4.24 4.81 -13.59
C MET A 73 -5.00 5.71 -12.64
N LEU A 74 -5.99 6.42 -13.16
CA LEU A 74 -6.96 7.16 -12.38
C LEU A 74 -8.36 6.57 -12.63
N LYS A 75 -9.16 6.52 -11.58
CA LYS A 75 -10.58 6.16 -11.68
C LYS A 75 -11.38 6.92 -10.65
N PRO A 76 -12.68 7.22 -10.90
CA PRO A 76 -13.58 7.72 -9.88
C PRO A 76 -13.58 6.81 -8.65
N ALA A 77 -13.68 7.39 -7.46
CA ALA A 77 -13.71 6.65 -6.21
C ALA A 77 -14.61 7.34 -5.20
N GLU A 78 -15.24 6.55 -4.36
CA GLU A 78 -15.94 7.04 -3.17
C GLU A 78 -14.98 7.02 -1.98
N ILE A 79 -15.08 8.04 -1.12
CA ILE A 79 -14.38 8.04 0.16
C ILE A 79 -15.23 7.22 1.14
N ALA A 80 -14.65 6.16 1.69
CA ALA A 80 -15.35 5.34 2.66
C ALA A 80 -15.73 6.15 3.91
N ASP A 81 -16.93 5.90 4.41
CA ASP A 81 -17.40 6.46 5.67
C ASP A 81 -16.69 5.74 6.84
N GLY A 82 -15.66 6.37 7.38
CA GLY A 82 -14.85 5.83 8.48
C GLY A 82 -15.58 5.75 9.83
N THR A 83 -16.83 6.22 9.92
CA THR A 83 -17.64 6.13 11.15
C THR A 83 -18.43 4.83 11.25
N LYS A 84 -18.58 4.11 10.14
CA LYS A 84 -19.32 2.84 10.11
C LYS A 84 -18.45 1.70 10.64
N PRO A 85 -18.97 0.91 11.61
CA PRO A 85 -18.29 -0.29 12.06
C PRO A 85 -18.22 -1.32 10.93
N ILE A 86 -17.08 -2.00 10.83
CA ILE A 86 -16.86 -3.08 9.87
C ILE A 86 -16.56 -4.39 10.60
N LYS A 87 -16.91 -5.51 9.98
CA LYS A 87 -16.58 -6.83 10.49
C LYS A 87 -15.20 -7.26 10.04
N LEU A 88 -14.42 -7.80 10.96
CA LEU A 88 -13.06 -8.30 10.71
C LEU A 88 -13.00 -9.81 10.98
N ILE A 89 -12.12 -10.49 10.27
CA ILE A 89 -11.65 -11.84 10.64
C ILE A 89 -10.15 -11.77 10.95
N THR A 90 -9.61 -12.85 11.50
CA THR A 90 -8.17 -12.98 11.74
C THR A 90 -7.61 -14.16 10.96
N ALA A 91 -6.34 -14.07 10.57
CA ALA A 91 -5.60 -15.16 9.95
C ALA A 91 -4.12 -15.11 10.35
N GLU A 92 -3.46 -16.26 10.31
CA GLU A 92 -2.01 -16.30 10.47
C GLU A 92 -1.32 -15.57 9.32
N ASP A 93 -0.32 -14.77 9.66
CA ASP A 93 0.48 -14.01 8.70
C ASP A 93 1.56 -14.90 8.08
N THR A 94 1.28 -15.41 6.90
CA THR A 94 2.22 -16.21 6.09
C THR A 94 2.98 -15.40 5.05
N ARG A 95 2.91 -14.05 5.11
CA ARG A 95 3.66 -13.18 4.20
C ARG A 95 5.16 -13.28 4.47
N PHE A 96 5.95 -12.91 3.47
CA PHE A 96 7.41 -12.89 3.55
C PHE A 96 7.95 -11.76 4.46
N PHE A 97 9.29 -11.72 4.65
CA PHE A 97 9.95 -10.75 5.56
C PHE A 97 10.36 -9.44 4.90
N HIS A 98 9.65 -9.00 3.86
CA HIS A 98 9.86 -7.73 3.15
C HIS A 98 8.58 -6.94 3.00
N CYS A 99 7.67 -7.01 4.00
CA CYS A 99 6.39 -6.30 3.97
C CYS A 99 6.55 -4.77 4.05
N ASN A 100 7.70 -4.30 4.50
CA ASN A 100 8.07 -2.88 4.46
C ASN A 100 8.27 -2.33 3.04
N ILE A 101 8.46 -3.19 2.05
CA ILE A 101 8.56 -2.80 0.63
C ILE A 101 7.18 -2.93 -0.02
N LYS A 102 6.69 -1.85 -0.62
CA LYS A 102 5.38 -1.87 -1.29
C LYS A 102 5.50 -2.54 -2.66
N THR A 103 5.19 -3.84 -2.71
CA THR A 103 5.31 -4.70 -3.89
C THR A 103 3.97 -5.28 -4.34
N LEU A 104 3.99 -6.00 -5.47
CA LEU A 104 2.86 -6.80 -5.98
C LEU A 104 2.89 -8.27 -5.51
N ASN A 105 3.76 -8.63 -4.57
CA ASN A 105 3.79 -9.96 -3.94
C ASN A 105 2.64 -10.10 -2.93
N LEU A 106 1.41 -10.16 -3.43
CA LEU A 106 0.19 -10.02 -2.64
C LEU A 106 -0.56 -11.34 -2.42
N ILE A 107 0.02 -12.50 -2.76
CA ILE A 107 -0.70 -13.78 -2.68
C ILE A 107 -1.35 -14.01 -1.31
N PRO A 108 -0.65 -13.96 -0.16
CA PRO A 108 -1.32 -14.17 1.13
C PRO A 108 -2.35 -13.08 1.46
N SER A 109 -2.09 -11.83 1.09
CA SER A 109 -3.00 -10.71 1.32
C SER A 109 -4.30 -10.85 0.50
N VAL A 110 -4.20 -11.20 -0.78
CA VAL A 110 -5.36 -11.43 -1.66
C VAL A 110 -6.18 -12.61 -1.17
N MET A 111 -5.53 -13.71 -0.79
CA MET A 111 -6.21 -14.89 -0.23
C MET A 111 -6.93 -14.58 1.09
N ALA A 112 -6.33 -13.77 1.95
CA ALA A 112 -6.94 -13.35 3.20
C ALA A 112 -8.13 -12.40 3.00
N ALA A 113 -8.02 -11.44 2.07
CA ALA A 113 -9.10 -10.54 1.70
C ALA A 113 -10.29 -11.32 1.11
N GLU A 114 -10.05 -12.29 0.22
CA GLU A 114 -11.10 -13.16 -0.32
C GLU A 114 -11.75 -14.01 0.76
N LYS A 115 -10.97 -14.54 1.73
CA LYS A 115 -11.51 -15.26 2.88
C LYS A 115 -12.40 -14.37 3.74
N ALA A 116 -12.00 -13.12 3.98
CA ALA A 116 -12.81 -12.14 4.70
C ALA A 116 -14.15 -11.91 3.97
N LYS A 117 -14.11 -11.63 2.67
CA LYS A 117 -15.30 -11.44 1.83
C LYS A 117 -16.27 -12.63 1.90
N ARG A 118 -15.77 -13.86 1.80
CA ARG A 118 -16.60 -15.08 1.90
C ARG A 118 -17.21 -15.27 3.29
N ALA A 119 -16.58 -14.73 4.34
CA ALA A 119 -17.09 -14.72 5.70
C ALA A 119 -18.04 -13.55 6.00
N GLY A 120 -18.38 -12.73 5.00
CA GLY A 120 -19.16 -11.51 5.17
C GLY A 120 -18.46 -10.47 6.05
N ALA A 121 -17.13 -10.36 5.91
CA ALA A 121 -16.28 -9.39 6.59
C ALA A 121 -15.56 -8.52 5.55
N GLU A 122 -15.20 -7.32 5.94
CA GLU A 122 -14.59 -6.32 5.06
C GLU A 122 -13.07 -6.40 5.06
N GLU A 123 -12.44 -6.95 6.13
CA GLU A 123 -10.99 -6.99 6.24
C GLU A 123 -10.51 -8.20 7.07
N CYS A 124 -9.24 -8.57 6.90
CA CYS A 124 -8.58 -9.63 7.65
C CYS A 124 -7.35 -9.08 8.40
N VAL A 125 -7.33 -9.23 9.71
CA VAL A 125 -6.20 -8.87 10.56
C VAL A 125 -5.22 -10.04 10.63
N PHE A 126 -3.96 -9.78 10.35
CA PHE A 126 -2.88 -10.76 10.42
C PHE A 126 -2.22 -10.82 11.79
N TYR A 127 -1.92 -12.03 12.23
CA TYR A 127 -1.10 -12.29 13.41
C TYR A 127 -0.01 -13.34 13.13
N ARG A 128 1.13 -13.23 13.81
CA ARG A 128 2.21 -14.21 13.78
C ARG A 128 2.27 -15.04 15.07
N PRO A 129 3.06 -16.14 15.12
CA PRO A 129 3.30 -16.89 16.34
C PRO A 129 3.62 -15.97 17.52
N GLY A 130 3.15 -16.31 18.73
CA GLY A 130 3.19 -15.43 19.89
C GLY A 130 2.07 -14.38 19.93
N LYS A 131 1.06 -14.48 19.05
CA LYS A 131 -0.11 -13.58 18.96
C LYS A 131 0.24 -12.13 18.64
N ARG A 132 1.40 -11.88 18.02
CA ARG A 132 1.76 -10.55 17.54
C ARG A 132 0.90 -10.19 16.33
N VAL A 133 0.02 -9.20 16.48
CA VAL A 133 -0.68 -8.57 15.34
C VAL A 133 0.33 -7.78 14.52
N THR A 134 0.28 -7.95 13.20
CA THR A 134 1.12 -7.18 12.27
C THR A 134 0.32 -6.04 11.62
N GLU A 135 -0.47 -6.33 10.63
CA GLU A 135 -1.36 -5.38 9.95
C GLU A 135 -2.56 -6.13 9.34
N CYS A 136 -3.35 -5.48 8.53
CA CYS A 136 -4.44 -6.12 7.82
C CYS A 136 -4.02 -6.55 6.40
N ALA A 137 -4.91 -7.20 5.66
CA ALA A 137 -4.62 -7.69 4.31
C ALA A 137 -4.24 -6.55 3.35
N HIS A 138 -4.79 -5.34 3.52
CA HIS A 138 -4.47 -4.18 2.68
C HIS A 138 -4.43 -2.85 3.45
N SER A 139 -4.43 -2.87 4.81
CA SER A 139 -4.37 -1.69 5.67
C SER A 139 -3.54 -1.95 6.94
N ASN A 140 -3.21 -0.89 7.69
CA ASN A 140 -2.59 -1.05 9.01
C ASN A 140 -3.66 -1.20 10.09
N CYS A 141 -3.34 -1.94 11.16
CA CYS A 141 -4.21 -2.16 12.31
C CYS A 141 -3.86 -1.20 13.45
N HIS A 142 -4.87 -0.63 14.07
CA HIS A 142 -4.76 0.25 15.23
C HIS A 142 -5.81 -0.15 16.27
N ILE A 143 -5.48 0.03 17.54
CA ILE A 143 -6.41 -0.09 18.65
C ILE A 143 -6.32 1.14 19.54
N ILE A 144 -7.41 1.48 20.21
CA ILE A 144 -7.42 2.46 21.29
C ILE A 144 -7.50 1.69 22.60
N LYS A 145 -6.54 1.89 23.49
CA LYS A 145 -6.51 1.30 24.81
C LYS A 145 -6.06 2.34 25.82
N ASP A 146 -6.85 2.53 26.87
CA ASP A 146 -6.58 3.49 27.94
C ASP A 146 -6.29 4.92 27.41
N GLY A 147 -7.07 5.34 26.41
CA GLY A 147 -6.94 6.64 25.74
C GLY A 147 -5.72 6.79 24.82
N LYS A 148 -4.99 5.70 24.56
CA LYS A 148 -3.79 5.70 23.71
C LYS A 148 -4.04 4.95 22.41
N LEU A 149 -3.58 5.52 21.29
CA LEU A 149 -3.52 4.84 20.01
C LEU A 149 -2.33 3.88 20.01
N ILE A 150 -2.60 2.60 19.83
CA ILE A 150 -1.59 1.54 19.77
C ILE A 150 -1.62 0.90 18.40
N THR A 151 -0.46 0.73 17.79
CA THR A 151 -0.29 0.06 16.50
C THR A 151 1.03 -0.70 16.51
N ALA A 152 1.15 -1.70 15.63
CA ALA A 152 2.39 -2.45 15.50
C ALA A 152 3.55 -1.55 15.02
N PRO A 153 4.79 -1.76 15.53
CA PRO A 153 5.95 -1.01 15.06
C PRO A 153 6.25 -1.29 13.60
N THR A 154 6.72 -0.30 12.87
CA THR A 154 7.17 -0.45 11.48
C THR A 154 8.52 -1.16 11.43
N ASP A 155 8.48 -2.39 10.97
CA ASP A 155 9.64 -3.23 10.70
C ASP A 155 9.45 -3.98 9.36
N ASN A 156 10.22 -5.03 9.09
CA ASN A 156 10.12 -5.82 7.87
C ASN A 156 8.82 -6.64 7.72
N LEU A 157 7.95 -6.64 8.72
CA LEU A 157 6.66 -7.35 8.72
C LEU A 157 5.46 -6.45 8.41
N ILE A 158 5.65 -5.14 8.32
CA ILE A 158 4.59 -4.16 8.24
C ILE A 158 4.95 -3.08 7.21
N LEU A 159 3.96 -2.74 6.38
CA LEU A 159 4.12 -1.59 5.48
C LEU A 159 4.03 -0.29 6.28
N PRO A 160 4.99 0.65 6.12
CA PRO A 160 4.88 1.99 6.69
C PRO A 160 3.78 2.78 5.94
N GLY A 161 2.52 2.64 6.42
CA GLY A 161 1.36 3.29 5.84
C GLY A 161 1.42 4.81 5.97
N ILE A 162 1.06 5.54 4.91
CA ILE A 162 1.05 7.01 4.94
C ILE A 162 -0.07 7.51 5.86
N VAL A 163 -1.29 6.97 5.72
CA VAL A 163 -2.40 7.30 6.63
C VAL A 163 -2.04 6.96 8.09
N ARG A 164 -1.39 5.79 8.32
CA ARG A 164 -0.89 5.43 9.65
C ARG A 164 0.04 6.51 10.21
N ALA A 165 0.99 7.00 9.41
CA ALA A 165 1.93 8.03 9.84
C ALA A 165 1.23 9.35 10.19
N HIS A 166 0.22 9.75 9.42
CA HIS A 166 -0.59 10.93 9.71
C HIS A 166 -1.42 10.75 10.98
N LEU A 167 -2.05 9.58 11.17
CA LEU A 167 -2.86 9.28 12.34
C LEU A 167 -2.06 9.31 13.66
N ILE A 168 -0.80 8.87 13.62
CA ILE A 168 0.09 8.91 14.79
C ILE A 168 0.54 10.35 15.14
N LYS A 169 0.58 11.24 14.14
CA LYS A 169 0.97 12.64 14.32
C LYS A 169 -0.19 13.53 14.80
N ALA A 170 -1.43 13.14 14.52
CA ALA A 170 -2.63 13.84 14.93
C ALA A 170 -2.94 13.66 16.42
#